data_2dcae849964035628e063e89a8d4bb55
#
_entry.id   2dcae849964035628e063e89a8d4bb55
#
_cell.length_a   1.000
_cell.length_b   1.000
_cell.length_c   1.000
_cell.angle_alpha   90.00
_cell.angle_beta   90.00
_cell.angle_gamma   90.00
#
_symmetry.space_group_name_H-M   'P 1'
#
loop_
_entity.id
_entity.type
_entity.pdbx_description
1 polymer ?
#
loop_
_entity_poly.entity_id
_entity_poly.type
_entity_poly.pdbx_seq_one_letter_code
_entity_poly.pdbx_strand_id
1 'polypeptide(L)'
;MDFTDFSLNNNVAEAIKDLGYTTATPIQEKAIPSLIDGKDLVGCAKTGTGKTAAFAIPIINHIHKIVGSGKKRKQIRTIILSPTRELAIQIAESFEALSKYTQIKTYVIYGGVNMQPQINALKEGIDVLVATPGRFLDLYKQNFIKTDALHQLVIDEADLMLDMGFINDVRKIIKLTPPNRQTLMFSATMPMGVRELADEFLSNAVYVSVDPASSTGENITQKNYLVEKEDKRKLLKHVLETQCLKNVLLFTRTKQGADNVVDFLQKEGYKADAIHGDKSQAARLQILEDFKNKNIDILVATDVASRGIDIQQLPFVINYDIPNIPEIYVHRIGRTGRAGEEGLALSFVGRDEKNYWHDIEKLIRLQIKVVKDNPFPWREPNPNAKKDFRNKGKSASVNNSNKKNSSSRKSDASKKNKKRWY
;
A
#
# COMPACT_ATOMS: atom_id res chain seq x y z
N MET A 1 5.15 29.54 -1.88
CA MET A 1 3.93 30.16 -2.42
C MET A 1 2.83 30.00 -1.39
N ASP A 2 2.06 31.06 -1.09
CA ASP A 2 0.97 30.99 -0.14
C ASP A 2 -0.33 30.58 -0.85
N PHE A 3 -1.28 29.98 -0.11
CA PHE A 3 -2.56 29.55 -0.72
C PHE A 3 -3.40 30.72 -1.21
N THR A 4 -3.17 31.92 -0.72
CA THR A 4 -3.80 33.17 -1.20
C THR A 4 -3.38 33.55 -2.62
N ASP A 5 -2.24 33.05 -3.11
CA ASP A 5 -1.72 33.33 -4.45
C ASP A 5 -2.44 32.52 -5.54
N PHE A 6 -3.18 31.48 -5.14
CA PHE A 6 -4.00 30.70 -6.08
C PHE A 6 -5.37 31.36 -6.29
N SER A 7 -5.85 31.38 -7.52
CA SER A 7 -7.20 31.93 -7.86
C SER A 7 -8.33 31.01 -7.39
N LEU A 8 -8.51 30.89 -6.07
CA LEU A 8 -9.52 30.04 -5.44
C LEU A 8 -10.79 30.81 -5.09
N ASN A 9 -11.92 30.11 -5.06
CA ASN A 9 -13.18 30.64 -4.55
C ASN A 9 -13.07 30.86 -3.03
N ASN A 10 -13.74 31.90 -2.53
CA ASN A 10 -13.70 32.28 -1.11
C ASN A 10 -14.09 31.14 -0.16
N ASN A 11 -15.10 30.32 -0.52
CA ASN A 11 -15.53 29.19 0.31
C ASN A 11 -14.44 28.10 0.41
N VAL A 12 -13.66 27.91 -0.65
CA VAL A 12 -12.54 26.97 -0.66
C VAL A 12 -11.36 27.54 0.12
N ALA A 13 -11.08 28.83 -0.06
CA ALA A 13 -10.00 29.52 0.66
C ALA A 13 -10.25 29.54 2.18
N GLU A 14 -11.50 29.71 2.60
CA GLU A 14 -11.89 29.67 4.02
C GLU A 14 -11.69 28.27 4.63
N ALA A 15 -12.07 27.20 3.92
CA ALA A 15 -11.84 25.83 4.36
C ALA A 15 -10.33 25.51 4.50
N ILE A 16 -9.51 25.98 3.56
CA ILE A 16 -8.04 25.83 3.59
C ILE A 16 -7.47 26.53 4.84
N LYS A 17 -7.95 27.75 5.15
CA LYS A 17 -7.54 28.50 6.34
C LYS A 17 -7.92 27.78 7.63
N ASP A 18 -9.15 27.26 7.72
CA ASP A 18 -9.62 26.48 8.89
C ASP A 18 -8.76 25.24 9.15
N LEU A 19 -8.24 24.61 8.09
CA LEU A 19 -7.33 23.47 8.19
C LEU A 19 -5.89 23.87 8.55
N GLY A 20 -5.61 25.17 8.72
CA GLY A 20 -4.29 25.66 9.07
C GLY A 20 -3.27 25.62 7.93
N TYR A 21 -3.73 25.49 6.68
CA TYR A 21 -2.83 25.48 5.53
C TYR A 21 -2.45 26.93 5.18
N THR A 22 -1.20 27.28 5.42
CA THR A 22 -0.65 28.62 5.12
C THR A 22 0.17 28.61 3.84
N THR A 23 1.15 27.74 3.78
CA THR A 23 2.11 27.64 2.67
C THR A 23 1.94 26.34 1.91
N ALA A 24 1.90 26.42 0.59
CA ALA A 24 1.78 25.27 -0.29
C ALA A 24 3.05 24.40 -0.24
N THR A 25 2.87 23.08 -0.19
CA THR A 25 3.97 22.16 -0.33
C THR A 25 4.51 22.16 -1.78
N PRO A 26 5.74 21.67 -2.04
CA PRO A 26 6.32 21.69 -3.39
C PRO A 26 5.47 21.00 -4.46
N ILE A 27 4.73 19.92 -4.11
CA ILE A 27 3.81 19.27 -5.06
C ILE A 27 2.57 20.12 -5.32
N GLN A 28 2.04 20.79 -4.29
CA GLN A 28 0.88 21.68 -4.40
C GLN A 28 1.22 22.92 -5.23
N GLU A 29 2.36 23.55 -4.96
CA GLU A 29 2.83 24.73 -5.68
C GLU A 29 2.96 24.48 -7.19
N LYS A 30 3.50 23.30 -7.58
CA LYS A 30 3.69 22.95 -8.98
C LYS A 30 2.41 22.42 -9.65
N ALA A 31 1.55 21.69 -8.91
CA ALA A 31 0.39 21.02 -9.49
C ALA A 31 -0.84 21.93 -9.57
N ILE A 32 -1.18 22.67 -8.50
CA ILE A 32 -2.44 23.43 -8.40
C ILE A 32 -2.66 24.38 -9.59
N PRO A 33 -1.69 25.19 -10.04
CA PRO A 33 -1.90 26.10 -11.17
C PRO A 33 -2.28 25.36 -12.45
N SER A 34 -1.54 24.31 -12.80
CA SER A 34 -1.80 23.49 -14.00
C SER A 34 -3.18 22.82 -13.95
N LEU A 35 -3.63 22.41 -12.76
CA LEU A 35 -4.94 21.77 -12.57
C LEU A 35 -6.09 22.78 -12.66
N ILE A 36 -5.90 24.01 -12.18
CA ILE A 36 -6.87 25.11 -12.36
C ILE A 36 -7.02 25.45 -13.84
N ASP A 37 -5.94 25.39 -14.62
CA ASP A 37 -5.91 25.59 -16.08
C ASP A 37 -6.56 24.43 -16.86
N GLY A 38 -6.99 23.36 -16.20
CA GLY A 38 -7.65 22.21 -16.85
C GLY A 38 -6.70 21.25 -17.58
N LYS A 39 -5.39 21.32 -17.33
CA LYS A 39 -4.39 20.43 -17.96
C LYS A 39 -4.38 19.06 -17.30
N ASP A 40 -4.10 18.02 -18.06
CA ASP A 40 -3.77 16.70 -17.53
C ASP A 40 -2.45 16.76 -16.75
N LEU A 41 -2.30 15.93 -15.73
CA LEU A 41 -1.11 15.98 -14.88
C LEU A 41 -0.66 14.59 -14.43
N VAL A 42 0.65 14.35 -14.49
CA VAL A 42 1.32 13.24 -13.83
C VAL A 42 2.15 13.80 -12.68
N GLY A 43 1.74 13.51 -11.45
CA GLY A 43 2.41 13.94 -10.23
C GLY A 43 3.21 12.78 -9.59
N CYS A 44 4.53 12.89 -9.56
CA CYS A 44 5.40 11.93 -8.87
C CYS A 44 5.88 12.54 -7.55
N ALA A 45 5.32 12.06 -6.43
CA ALA A 45 5.67 12.53 -5.10
C ALA A 45 5.37 11.46 -4.04
N LYS A 46 6.16 11.42 -2.96
CA LYS A 46 5.99 10.48 -1.84
C LYS A 46 4.65 10.69 -1.13
N THR A 47 4.18 9.67 -0.42
CA THR A 47 3.02 9.78 0.47
C THR A 47 3.33 10.79 1.59
N GLY A 48 2.35 11.61 1.98
CA GLY A 48 2.52 12.64 3.02
C GLY A 48 3.12 13.97 2.54
N THR A 49 3.36 14.14 1.24
CA THR A 49 3.80 15.42 0.66
C THR A 49 2.66 16.40 0.35
N GLY A 50 1.42 16.01 0.63
CA GLY A 50 0.24 16.83 0.35
C GLY A 50 -0.42 16.59 -1.01
N LYS A 51 -0.18 15.44 -1.67
CA LYS A 51 -0.80 15.07 -2.96
C LYS A 51 -2.31 15.21 -2.97
N THR A 52 -2.99 14.73 -1.91
CA THR A 52 -4.46 14.76 -1.83
C THR A 52 -4.99 16.19 -1.91
N ALA A 53 -4.43 17.13 -1.15
CA ALA A 53 -4.81 18.54 -1.24
C ALA A 53 -4.43 19.16 -2.59
N ALA A 54 -3.31 18.73 -3.21
CA ALA A 54 -2.89 19.22 -4.51
C ALA A 54 -3.94 18.98 -5.62
N PHE A 55 -4.66 17.86 -5.58
CA PHE A 55 -5.74 17.63 -6.54
C PHE A 55 -7.13 17.99 -5.99
N ALA A 56 -7.39 17.85 -4.68
CA ALA A 56 -8.71 18.13 -4.11
C ALA A 56 -9.08 19.62 -4.21
N ILE A 57 -8.15 20.52 -3.91
CA ILE A 57 -8.39 21.97 -3.93
C ILE A 57 -8.85 22.45 -5.31
N PRO A 58 -8.12 22.21 -6.43
CA PRO A 58 -8.58 22.66 -7.75
C PRO A 58 -9.86 21.95 -8.22
N ILE A 59 -10.06 20.68 -7.87
CA ILE A 59 -11.28 19.92 -8.18
C ILE A 59 -12.49 20.55 -7.50
N ILE A 60 -12.42 20.79 -6.20
CA ILE A 60 -13.49 21.43 -5.41
C ILE A 60 -13.78 22.82 -5.96
N ASN A 61 -12.74 23.61 -6.25
CA ASN A 61 -12.87 24.94 -6.84
C ASN A 61 -13.59 24.90 -8.20
N HIS A 62 -13.28 23.92 -9.04
CA HIS A 62 -13.94 23.71 -10.33
C HIS A 62 -15.41 23.29 -10.18
N ILE A 63 -15.70 22.28 -9.35
CA ILE A 63 -17.07 21.79 -9.12
C ILE A 63 -17.94 22.89 -8.50
N HIS A 64 -17.40 23.66 -7.55
CA HIS A 64 -18.14 24.74 -6.91
C HIS A 64 -18.63 25.79 -7.93
N LYS A 65 -17.81 26.17 -8.92
CA LYS A 65 -18.19 27.05 -10.01
C LYS A 65 -19.35 26.47 -10.86
N ILE A 66 -19.35 25.16 -11.11
CA ILE A 66 -20.39 24.48 -11.89
C ILE A 66 -21.70 24.37 -11.10
N VAL A 67 -21.64 23.97 -9.85
CA VAL A 67 -22.83 23.78 -8.98
C VAL A 67 -23.48 25.11 -8.66
N GLY A 68 -22.70 26.17 -8.42
CA GLY A 68 -23.20 27.54 -8.21
C GLY A 68 -23.90 28.13 -9.42
N SER A 69 -23.67 27.64 -10.64
CA SER A 69 -24.34 28.08 -11.87
C SER A 69 -25.73 27.48 -12.10
N GLY A 70 -26.31 26.76 -11.14
CA GLY A 70 -27.69 26.20 -11.23
C GLY A 70 -27.82 24.95 -12.11
N LYS A 71 -26.70 24.35 -12.58
CA LYS A 71 -26.72 23.11 -13.36
C LYS A 71 -27.19 21.95 -12.49
N LYS A 72 -27.86 20.97 -13.13
CA LYS A 72 -28.47 19.78 -12.49
C LYS A 72 -27.57 19.19 -11.40
N ARG A 73 -28.06 19.21 -10.18
CA ARG A 73 -27.49 18.47 -9.04
C ARG A 73 -27.70 16.97 -9.26
N LYS A 74 -26.86 16.13 -8.66
CA LYS A 74 -26.96 14.66 -8.69
C LYS A 74 -26.27 13.99 -9.89
N GLN A 75 -25.12 14.48 -10.31
CA GLN A 75 -24.30 13.85 -11.34
C GLN A 75 -22.86 13.77 -10.85
N ILE A 76 -22.26 12.59 -11.01
CA ILE A 76 -20.83 12.38 -10.70
C ILE A 76 -20.00 13.24 -11.67
N ARG A 77 -19.27 14.21 -11.12
CA ARG A 77 -18.43 15.13 -11.86
C ARG A 77 -16.96 14.78 -11.76
N THR A 78 -16.57 14.15 -10.65
CA THR A 78 -15.20 13.68 -10.42
C THR A 78 -15.24 12.26 -9.89
N ILE A 79 -14.36 11.43 -10.44
CA ILE A 79 -14.07 10.08 -9.95
C ILE A 79 -12.62 10.05 -9.50
N ILE A 80 -12.38 9.52 -8.30
CA ILE A 80 -11.04 9.29 -7.76
C ILE A 80 -10.89 7.79 -7.51
N LEU A 81 -9.94 7.17 -8.20
CA LEU A 81 -9.59 5.77 -8.01
C LEU A 81 -8.47 5.67 -6.98
N SER A 82 -8.66 4.81 -6.00
CA SER A 82 -7.70 4.55 -4.93
C SER A 82 -7.53 3.05 -4.73
N PRO A 83 -6.30 2.54 -4.51
CA PRO A 83 -6.03 1.10 -4.42
C PRO A 83 -6.63 0.42 -3.20
N THR A 84 -6.77 1.13 -2.09
CA THR A 84 -7.22 0.56 -0.81
C THR A 84 -8.42 1.30 -0.25
N ARG A 85 -9.18 0.61 0.62
CA ARG A 85 -10.36 1.15 1.29
C ARG A 85 -10.01 2.30 2.21
N GLU A 86 -8.94 2.13 2.96
CA GLU A 86 -8.46 3.08 3.94
C GLU A 86 -8.06 4.40 3.26
N LEU A 87 -7.29 4.32 2.19
CA LEU A 87 -6.90 5.51 1.43
C LEU A 87 -8.11 6.18 0.78
N ALA A 88 -9.05 5.39 0.25
CA ALA A 88 -10.28 5.94 -0.31
C ALA A 88 -11.11 6.71 0.73
N ILE A 89 -11.21 6.21 1.96
CA ILE A 89 -11.87 6.90 3.08
C ILE A 89 -11.13 8.21 3.41
N GLN A 90 -9.82 8.19 3.56
CA GLN A 90 -9.00 9.38 3.85
C GLN A 90 -9.11 10.46 2.78
N ILE A 91 -9.16 10.04 1.50
CA ILE A 91 -9.38 10.98 0.39
C ILE A 91 -10.77 11.62 0.53
N ALA A 92 -11.81 10.83 0.82
CA ALA A 92 -13.17 11.36 1.00
C ALA A 92 -13.25 12.35 2.19
N GLU A 93 -12.65 12.01 3.34
CA GLU A 93 -12.55 12.88 4.51
C GLU A 93 -11.83 14.20 4.16
N SER A 94 -10.74 14.12 3.38
CA SER A 94 -10.02 15.33 2.92
C SER A 94 -10.87 16.20 2.01
N PHE A 95 -11.68 15.60 1.12
CA PHE A 95 -12.62 16.31 0.28
C PHE A 95 -13.74 16.96 1.10
N GLU A 96 -14.31 16.27 2.08
CA GLU A 96 -15.33 16.79 2.99
C GLU A 96 -14.80 17.99 3.77
N ALA A 97 -13.61 17.89 4.35
CA ALA A 97 -12.97 18.98 5.09
C ALA A 97 -12.70 20.21 4.20
N LEU A 98 -12.15 20.01 3.00
CA LEU A 98 -11.84 21.10 2.05
C LEU A 98 -13.07 21.69 1.38
N SER A 99 -14.20 20.97 1.33
CA SER A 99 -15.46 21.43 0.74
C SER A 99 -16.49 21.90 1.79
N LYS A 100 -16.09 22.02 3.06
CA LYS A 100 -16.94 22.35 4.22
C LYS A 100 -17.93 23.51 3.99
N TYR A 101 -17.50 24.54 3.30
CA TYR A 101 -18.32 25.73 3.01
C TYR A 101 -18.98 25.72 1.62
N THR A 102 -19.02 24.53 1.00
CA THR A 102 -19.66 24.33 -0.32
C THR A 102 -20.86 23.40 -0.19
N GLN A 103 -21.58 23.19 -1.30
CA GLN A 103 -22.68 22.22 -1.37
C GLN A 103 -22.25 20.91 -2.06
N ILE A 104 -20.95 20.68 -2.21
CA ILE A 104 -20.39 19.52 -2.88
C ILE A 104 -20.60 18.29 -2.00
N LYS A 105 -21.13 17.21 -2.61
CA LYS A 105 -21.34 15.92 -1.93
C LYS A 105 -20.27 14.94 -2.38
N THR A 106 -19.45 14.51 -1.44
CA THR A 106 -18.46 13.45 -1.63
C THR A 106 -18.99 12.15 -1.06
N TYR A 107 -18.71 11.03 -1.73
CA TYR A 107 -19.01 9.71 -1.19
C TYR A 107 -17.95 8.69 -1.59
N VAL A 108 -17.70 7.72 -0.70
CA VAL A 108 -16.71 6.66 -0.92
C VAL A 108 -17.38 5.31 -1.11
N ILE A 109 -16.93 4.56 -2.13
CA ILE A 109 -17.37 3.18 -2.37
C ILE A 109 -16.17 2.22 -2.38
N TYR A 110 -16.28 1.11 -1.67
CA TYR A 110 -15.24 0.09 -1.59
C TYR A 110 -15.81 -1.30 -1.31
N GLY A 111 -15.06 -2.33 -1.67
CA GLY A 111 -15.47 -3.72 -1.51
C GLY A 111 -15.38 -4.24 -0.08
N GLY A 112 -15.99 -5.42 0.17
CA GLY A 112 -15.92 -6.14 1.45
C GLY A 112 -16.81 -5.58 2.56
N VAL A 113 -17.77 -4.72 2.21
CA VAL A 113 -18.84 -4.23 3.08
C VAL A 113 -20.17 -4.30 2.35
N ASN A 114 -21.29 -4.15 3.09
CA ASN A 114 -22.62 -4.12 2.49
C ASN A 114 -22.71 -3.06 1.38
N MET A 115 -23.23 -3.45 0.23
CA MET A 115 -23.37 -2.61 -0.95
C MET A 115 -24.57 -1.64 -0.86
N GLN A 116 -25.62 -2.00 -0.11
CA GLN A 116 -26.87 -1.28 -0.11
C GLN A 116 -26.75 0.21 0.33
N PRO A 117 -26.00 0.55 1.39
CA PRO A 117 -25.77 1.97 1.73
C PRO A 117 -25.11 2.76 0.60
N GLN A 118 -24.17 2.11 -0.12
CA GLN A 118 -23.46 2.76 -1.23
C GLN A 118 -24.40 3.00 -2.42
N ILE A 119 -25.29 2.05 -2.72
CA ILE A 119 -26.33 2.21 -3.74
C ILE A 119 -27.27 3.36 -3.39
N ASN A 120 -27.69 3.46 -2.13
CA ASN A 120 -28.60 4.52 -1.68
C ASN A 120 -27.95 5.91 -1.86
N ALA A 121 -26.70 6.09 -1.45
CA ALA A 121 -25.96 7.34 -1.62
C ALA A 121 -25.82 7.72 -3.11
N LEU A 122 -25.53 6.76 -3.99
CA LEU A 122 -25.44 7.01 -5.44
C LEU A 122 -26.80 7.46 -6.01
N LYS A 123 -27.93 6.89 -5.55
CA LYS A 123 -29.29 7.29 -5.95
C LYS A 123 -29.67 8.68 -5.44
N GLU A 124 -29.23 9.06 -4.26
CA GLU A 124 -29.43 10.41 -3.71
C GLU A 124 -28.67 11.48 -4.51
N GLY A 125 -27.60 11.09 -5.17
CA GLY A 125 -26.73 11.91 -6.02
C GLY A 125 -25.56 12.49 -5.27
N ILE A 126 -24.40 12.35 -5.87
CA ILE A 126 -23.11 12.81 -5.40
C ILE A 126 -22.37 13.54 -6.53
N ASP A 127 -21.44 14.43 -6.17
CA ASP A 127 -20.61 15.19 -7.11
C ASP A 127 -19.23 14.55 -7.26
N VAL A 128 -18.65 14.07 -6.15
CA VAL A 128 -17.34 13.43 -6.09
C VAL A 128 -17.48 11.98 -5.60
N LEU A 129 -17.04 11.06 -6.43
CA LEU A 129 -17.00 9.63 -6.12
C LEU A 129 -15.57 9.18 -5.89
N VAL A 130 -15.24 8.78 -4.67
CA VAL A 130 -13.99 8.07 -4.37
C VAL A 130 -14.26 6.57 -4.41
N ALA A 131 -13.44 5.80 -5.10
CA ALA A 131 -13.73 4.39 -5.34
C ALA A 131 -12.50 3.49 -5.35
N THR A 132 -12.64 2.27 -4.82
CA THR A 132 -11.72 1.18 -5.17
C THR A 132 -12.15 0.55 -6.51
N PRO A 133 -11.19 0.16 -7.40
CA PRO A 133 -11.49 -0.26 -8.76
C PRO A 133 -12.54 -1.38 -8.89
N GLY A 134 -12.41 -2.44 -8.08
CA GLY A 134 -13.35 -3.58 -8.12
C GLY A 134 -14.79 -3.17 -7.81
N ARG A 135 -15.02 -2.40 -6.72
CA ARG A 135 -16.36 -1.96 -6.33
C ARG A 135 -16.95 -0.97 -7.34
N PHE A 136 -16.12 -0.12 -7.93
CA PHE A 136 -16.56 0.75 -9.02
C PHE A 136 -17.13 -0.07 -10.18
N LEU A 137 -16.39 -1.07 -10.67
CA LEU A 137 -16.82 -1.92 -11.77
C LEU A 137 -18.08 -2.72 -11.44
N ASP A 138 -18.24 -3.21 -10.20
CA ASP A 138 -19.42 -3.92 -9.75
C ASP A 138 -20.68 -3.04 -9.81
N LEU A 139 -20.61 -1.83 -9.28
CA LEU A 139 -21.73 -0.89 -9.26
C LEU A 139 -22.00 -0.27 -10.63
N TYR A 140 -20.96 -0.07 -11.46
CA TYR A 140 -21.13 0.36 -12.85
C TYR A 140 -21.88 -0.67 -13.69
N LYS A 141 -21.50 -1.96 -13.61
CA LYS A 141 -22.20 -3.06 -14.29
C LYS A 141 -23.67 -3.18 -13.90
N GLN A 142 -24.00 -2.79 -12.68
CA GLN A 142 -25.37 -2.76 -12.17
C GLN A 142 -26.12 -1.45 -12.49
N ASN A 143 -25.52 -0.54 -13.30
CA ASN A 143 -26.09 0.74 -13.72
C ASN A 143 -26.37 1.74 -12.58
N PHE A 144 -25.70 1.60 -11.43
CA PHE A 144 -25.77 2.58 -10.35
C PHE A 144 -24.80 3.77 -10.51
N ILE A 145 -23.76 3.60 -11.31
CA ILE A 145 -22.80 4.65 -11.64
C ILE A 145 -22.99 5.07 -13.09
N LYS A 146 -23.14 6.39 -13.30
CA LYS A 146 -23.18 7.02 -14.62
C LYS A 146 -22.01 7.98 -14.72
N THR A 147 -21.32 7.94 -15.86
CA THR A 147 -20.08 8.72 -16.11
C THR A 147 -20.25 9.85 -17.10
N ASP A 148 -21.44 10.04 -17.70
CA ASP A 148 -21.69 10.99 -18.79
C ASP A 148 -21.37 12.44 -18.45
N ALA A 149 -21.48 12.82 -17.18
CA ALA A 149 -21.21 14.17 -16.69
C ALA A 149 -19.84 14.33 -16.04
N LEU A 150 -18.94 13.37 -16.24
CA LEU A 150 -17.61 13.39 -15.65
C LEU A 150 -16.74 14.48 -16.27
N HIS A 151 -16.18 15.33 -15.43
CA HIS A 151 -15.21 16.35 -15.81
C HIS A 151 -13.78 15.99 -15.48
N GLN A 152 -13.58 15.21 -14.40
CA GLN A 152 -12.24 14.89 -13.88
C GLN A 152 -12.15 13.45 -13.43
N LEU A 153 -11.03 12.80 -13.78
CA LEU A 153 -10.65 11.47 -13.32
C LEU A 153 -9.28 11.54 -12.63
N VAL A 154 -9.22 11.09 -11.39
CA VAL A 154 -7.97 10.99 -10.63
C VAL A 154 -7.62 9.52 -10.42
N ILE A 155 -6.37 9.17 -10.65
CA ILE A 155 -5.78 7.86 -10.35
C ILE A 155 -4.72 8.13 -9.29
N ASP A 156 -5.02 7.80 -8.03
CA ASP A 156 -4.08 8.05 -6.93
C ASP A 156 -3.37 6.75 -6.52
N GLU A 157 -2.07 6.87 -6.19
CA GLU A 157 -1.17 5.74 -5.91
C GLU A 157 -1.18 4.69 -7.03
N ALA A 158 -0.89 5.16 -8.28
CA ALA A 158 -0.94 4.32 -9.48
C ALA A 158 0.05 3.14 -9.45
N ASP A 159 1.25 3.34 -8.88
CA ASP A 159 2.24 2.29 -8.66
C ASP A 159 1.69 1.20 -7.72
N LEU A 160 0.99 1.59 -6.68
CA LEU A 160 0.36 0.67 -5.77
C LEU A 160 -0.78 -0.12 -6.45
N MET A 161 -1.55 0.52 -7.35
CA MET A 161 -2.56 -0.19 -8.14
C MET A 161 -1.92 -1.20 -9.10
N LEU A 162 -0.74 -0.90 -9.64
CA LEU A 162 0.04 -1.83 -10.47
C LEU A 162 0.47 -3.05 -9.64
N ASP A 163 1.08 -2.81 -8.48
CA ASP A 163 1.56 -3.87 -7.57
C ASP A 163 0.44 -4.79 -7.09
N MET A 164 -0.77 -4.25 -6.88
CA MET A 164 -1.95 -5.00 -6.47
C MET A 164 -2.68 -5.68 -7.64
N GLY A 165 -2.22 -5.50 -8.88
CA GLY A 165 -2.82 -6.10 -10.07
C GLY A 165 -4.08 -5.41 -10.58
N PHE A 166 -4.41 -4.21 -10.08
CA PHE A 166 -5.61 -3.45 -10.48
C PHE A 166 -5.45 -2.69 -11.80
N ILE A 167 -4.25 -2.70 -12.41
CA ILE A 167 -3.98 -1.88 -13.59
C ILE A 167 -4.96 -2.15 -14.75
N ASN A 168 -5.35 -3.42 -14.94
CA ASN A 168 -6.31 -3.80 -15.97
C ASN A 168 -7.72 -3.29 -15.65
N ASP A 169 -8.11 -3.23 -14.38
CA ASP A 169 -9.40 -2.70 -13.96
C ASP A 169 -9.42 -1.17 -14.07
N VAL A 170 -8.30 -0.51 -13.75
CA VAL A 170 -8.12 0.93 -13.98
C VAL A 170 -8.26 1.25 -15.48
N ARG A 171 -7.60 0.50 -16.37
CA ARG A 171 -7.75 0.66 -17.83
C ARG A 171 -9.21 0.53 -18.29
N LYS A 172 -9.95 -0.47 -17.75
CA LYS A 172 -11.38 -0.62 -18.06
C LYS A 172 -12.17 0.60 -17.63
N ILE A 173 -11.94 1.09 -16.39
CA ILE A 173 -12.65 2.24 -15.83
C ILE A 173 -12.38 3.49 -16.67
N ILE A 174 -11.14 3.75 -17.04
CA ILE A 174 -10.78 4.89 -17.89
C ILE A 174 -11.56 4.87 -19.23
N LYS A 175 -11.68 3.69 -19.86
CA LYS A 175 -12.42 3.50 -21.11
C LYS A 175 -13.94 3.67 -20.97
N LEU A 176 -14.48 3.54 -19.74
CA LEU A 176 -15.90 3.77 -19.41
C LEU A 176 -16.22 5.24 -19.10
N THR A 177 -15.24 6.11 -19.11
CA THR A 177 -15.40 7.55 -18.87
C THR A 177 -15.28 8.37 -20.15
N PRO A 178 -15.93 9.54 -20.25
CA PRO A 178 -15.86 10.38 -21.45
C PRO A 178 -14.41 10.73 -21.82
N PRO A 179 -14.07 10.77 -23.11
CA PRO A 179 -12.70 11.12 -23.54
C PRO A 179 -12.36 12.59 -23.25
N ASN A 180 -13.35 13.48 -23.29
CA ASN A 180 -13.16 14.90 -23.01
C ASN A 180 -13.30 15.17 -21.50
N ARG A 181 -12.27 14.81 -20.75
CA ARG A 181 -12.13 15.04 -19.32
C ARG A 181 -10.69 15.45 -18.99
N GLN A 182 -10.51 16.05 -17.83
CA GLN A 182 -9.18 16.23 -17.26
C GLN A 182 -8.77 14.93 -16.53
N THR A 183 -7.56 14.41 -16.82
CA THR A 183 -7.05 13.18 -16.19
C THR A 183 -5.82 13.49 -15.34
N LEU A 184 -5.85 13.07 -14.08
CA LEU A 184 -4.79 13.29 -13.11
C LEU A 184 -4.26 11.93 -12.65
N MET A 185 -2.95 11.75 -12.67
CA MET A 185 -2.31 10.53 -12.17
C MET A 185 -1.27 10.90 -11.12
N PHE A 186 -1.42 10.35 -9.92
CA PHE A 186 -0.47 10.52 -8.84
C PHE A 186 0.15 9.18 -8.47
N SER A 187 1.47 9.19 -8.22
CA SER A 187 2.24 7.99 -7.88
C SER A 187 3.45 8.37 -7.05
N ALA A 188 3.93 7.46 -6.20
CA ALA A 188 5.20 7.66 -5.51
C ALA A 188 6.39 7.27 -6.40
N THR A 189 6.20 6.30 -7.29
CA THR A 189 7.20 5.80 -8.23
C THR A 189 6.62 5.73 -9.65
N MET A 190 7.49 5.70 -10.66
CA MET A 190 7.09 5.66 -12.08
C MET A 190 7.64 4.39 -12.77
N PRO A 191 7.23 3.18 -12.35
CA PRO A 191 7.60 1.95 -13.06
C PRO A 191 7.01 1.94 -14.48
N MET A 192 7.53 1.06 -15.35
CA MET A 192 7.14 1.00 -16.77
C MET A 192 5.62 0.90 -16.96
N GLY A 193 4.94 0.03 -16.22
CA GLY A 193 3.48 -0.11 -16.36
C GLY A 193 2.65 1.13 -15.97
N VAL A 194 3.17 1.99 -15.07
CA VAL A 194 2.54 3.29 -14.74
C VAL A 194 2.79 4.32 -15.83
N ARG A 195 4.00 4.34 -16.42
CA ARG A 195 4.33 5.20 -17.55
C ARG A 195 3.47 4.85 -18.77
N GLU A 196 3.37 3.57 -19.12
CA GLU A 196 2.52 3.08 -20.21
C GLU A 196 1.06 3.51 -20.00
N LEU A 197 0.54 3.43 -18.76
CA LEU A 197 -0.82 3.89 -18.45
C LEU A 197 -0.95 5.40 -18.64
N ALA A 198 0.04 6.19 -18.23
CA ALA A 198 0.05 7.63 -18.44
C ALA A 198 0.07 7.98 -19.92
N ASP A 199 0.96 7.35 -20.70
CA ASP A 199 1.13 7.60 -22.14
C ASP A 199 -0.11 7.15 -22.93
N GLU A 200 -0.84 6.09 -22.49
CA GLU A 200 -2.05 5.59 -23.15
C GLU A 200 -3.25 6.53 -22.98
N PHE A 201 -3.37 7.22 -21.80
CA PHE A 201 -4.64 7.87 -21.42
C PHE A 201 -4.57 9.36 -21.11
N LEU A 202 -3.40 9.95 -20.92
CA LEU A 202 -3.26 11.36 -20.68
C LEU A 202 -2.84 12.10 -21.95
N SER A 203 -3.41 13.30 -22.17
CA SER A 203 -3.13 14.13 -23.33
C SER A 203 -2.33 15.36 -22.95
N ASN A 204 -1.12 15.52 -23.50
CA ASN A 204 -0.25 16.67 -23.21
C ASN A 204 -0.08 16.95 -21.70
N ALA A 205 0.10 15.88 -20.92
CA ALA A 205 0.16 15.96 -19.47
C ALA A 205 1.36 16.80 -18.97
N VAL A 206 1.13 17.59 -17.95
CA VAL A 206 2.22 18.25 -17.20
C VAL A 206 2.83 17.24 -16.25
N TYR A 207 4.14 17.03 -16.36
CA TYR A 207 4.87 16.16 -15.46
C TYR A 207 5.46 16.97 -14.29
N VAL A 208 5.01 16.67 -13.08
CA VAL A 208 5.51 17.27 -11.85
C VAL A 208 6.19 16.20 -11.01
N SER A 209 7.47 16.38 -10.73
CA SER A 209 8.20 15.50 -9.83
C SER A 209 8.74 16.27 -8.63
N VAL A 210 8.54 15.71 -7.45
CA VAL A 210 9.04 16.23 -6.18
C VAL A 210 9.64 15.05 -5.43
N ASP A 211 10.91 15.13 -5.13
CA ASP A 211 11.75 14.11 -4.51
C ASP A 211 11.84 12.78 -5.28
N PRO A 212 13.03 12.37 -5.71
CA PRO A 212 13.20 11.08 -6.36
C PRO A 212 12.86 9.94 -5.38
N ALA A 213 12.12 8.96 -5.86
CA ALA A 213 11.71 7.77 -5.11
C ALA A 213 12.89 6.96 -4.51
N SER A 214 14.11 7.18 -5.01
CA SER A 214 15.34 6.54 -4.53
C SER A 214 15.94 7.18 -3.28
N SER A 215 15.47 8.36 -2.84
CA SER A 215 15.96 8.97 -1.61
C SER A 215 15.21 8.38 -0.40
N THR A 216 15.88 7.55 0.36
CA THR A 216 15.50 7.30 1.76
C THR A 216 15.60 8.66 2.47
N GLY A 217 14.56 9.07 3.21
CA GLY A 217 14.56 10.38 3.87
C GLY A 217 15.86 10.58 4.67
N GLU A 218 16.46 11.76 4.57
CA GLU A 218 17.72 12.10 5.24
C GLU A 218 17.66 11.86 6.77
N ASN A 219 16.45 11.84 7.33
CA ASN A 219 16.21 11.68 8.77
C ASN A 219 15.90 10.23 9.19
N ILE A 220 16.14 9.21 8.33
CA ILE A 220 15.88 7.81 8.70
C ILE A 220 17.22 7.10 8.96
N THR A 221 17.48 6.80 10.22
CA THR A 221 18.59 5.91 10.59
C THR A 221 18.20 4.46 10.27
N GLN A 222 18.98 3.81 9.42
CA GLN A 222 18.73 2.43 8.98
C GLN A 222 19.79 1.49 9.54
N LYS A 223 19.37 0.36 10.09
CA LYS A 223 20.25 -0.70 10.61
C LYS A 223 19.74 -2.06 10.20
N ASN A 224 20.61 -3.02 9.98
CA ASN A 224 20.21 -4.40 9.73
C ASN A 224 20.87 -5.37 10.73
N TYR A 225 20.13 -6.44 11.04
CA TYR A 225 20.56 -7.57 11.83
C TYR A 225 20.56 -8.82 10.93
N LEU A 226 21.71 -9.46 10.80
CA LEU A 226 21.81 -10.75 10.11
C LEU A 226 21.43 -11.85 11.11
N VAL A 227 20.30 -12.53 10.88
CA VAL A 227 19.70 -13.45 11.86
C VAL A 227 19.14 -14.69 11.17
N GLU A 228 19.21 -15.86 11.82
CA GLU A 228 18.52 -17.07 11.34
C GLU A 228 17.01 -16.92 11.52
N LYS A 229 16.25 -17.51 10.61
CA LYS A 229 14.78 -17.41 10.60
C LYS A 229 14.14 -17.84 11.92
N GLU A 230 14.67 -18.90 12.54
CA GLU A 230 14.21 -19.46 13.79
C GLU A 230 14.43 -18.53 14.99
N ASP A 231 15.43 -17.67 14.89
CA ASP A 231 15.84 -16.77 15.99
C ASP A 231 15.26 -15.35 15.85
N LYS A 232 14.55 -15.03 14.74
CA LYS A 232 13.92 -13.69 14.54
C LYS A 232 13.02 -13.26 15.70
N ARG A 233 12.25 -14.17 16.30
CA ARG A 233 11.40 -13.85 17.48
C ARG A 233 12.22 -13.46 18.71
N LYS A 234 13.30 -14.19 18.98
CA LYS A 234 14.20 -13.90 20.10
C LYS A 234 14.90 -12.55 19.88
N LEU A 235 15.34 -12.29 18.66
CA LEU A 235 15.91 -11.01 18.30
C LEU A 235 14.90 -9.87 18.44
N LEU A 236 13.65 -10.07 18.01
CA LEU A 236 12.58 -9.08 18.17
C LEU A 236 12.40 -8.69 19.64
N LYS A 237 12.25 -9.68 20.54
CA LYS A 237 12.15 -9.45 21.98
C LYS A 237 13.35 -8.66 22.49
N HIS A 238 14.56 -9.11 22.18
CA HIS A 238 15.80 -8.45 22.61
C HIS A 238 15.86 -6.98 22.16
N VAL A 239 15.50 -6.69 20.92
CA VAL A 239 15.50 -5.32 20.36
C VAL A 239 14.44 -4.44 21.03
N LEU A 240 13.25 -4.96 21.26
CA LEU A 240 12.18 -4.23 21.94
C LEU A 240 12.57 -3.87 23.39
N GLU A 241 13.19 -4.80 24.12
CA GLU A 241 13.62 -4.60 25.51
C GLU A 241 14.82 -3.65 25.60
N THR A 242 15.87 -3.88 24.80
CA THR A 242 17.13 -3.11 24.91
C THR A 242 17.01 -1.68 24.41
N GLN A 243 16.12 -1.41 23.45
CA GLN A 243 15.90 -0.08 22.88
C GLN A 243 14.62 0.59 23.39
N CYS A 244 13.87 -0.05 24.29
CA CYS A 244 12.60 0.45 24.88
C CYS A 244 11.62 0.96 23.82
N LEU A 245 11.48 0.23 22.71
CA LEU A 245 10.70 0.67 21.57
C LEU A 245 9.20 0.66 21.87
N LYS A 246 8.54 1.76 21.57
CA LYS A 246 7.08 1.91 21.59
C LYS A 246 6.61 2.57 20.30
N ASN A 247 5.33 2.39 19.99
CA ASN A 247 4.73 2.94 18.78
C ASN A 247 5.42 2.42 17.50
N VAL A 248 5.57 1.09 17.45
CA VAL A 248 6.32 0.36 16.42
C VAL A 248 5.39 -0.14 15.33
N LEU A 249 5.72 0.11 14.08
CA LEU A 249 5.11 -0.59 12.93
C LEU A 249 6.05 -1.70 12.48
N LEU A 250 5.58 -2.94 12.59
CA LEU A 250 6.34 -4.13 12.25
C LEU A 250 5.77 -4.80 11.00
N PHE A 251 6.63 -5.10 10.02
CA PHE A 251 6.24 -5.69 8.76
C PHE A 251 6.57 -7.17 8.68
N THR A 252 5.57 -7.98 8.34
CA THR A 252 5.71 -9.41 7.99
C THR A 252 5.27 -9.65 6.54
N ARG A 253 5.79 -10.72 5.94
CA ARG A 253 5.48 -11.08 4.55
C ARG A 253 4.09 -11.70 4.40
N THR A 254 3.61 -12.43 5.41
CA THR A 254 2.37 -13.22 5.34
C THR A 254 1.40 -12.88 6.46
N LYS A 255 0.10 -13.07 6.20
CA LYS A 255 -0.96 -12.91 7.19
C LYS A 255 -0.76 -13.80 8.43
N GLN A 256 -0.49 -15.09 8.19
CA GLN A 256 -0.19 -16.04 9.26
C GLN A 256 1.09 -15.67 10.03
N GLY A 257 2.08 -15.09 9.34
CA GLY A 257 3.27 -14.54 9.97
C GLY A 257 2.94 -13.41 10.94
N ALA A 258 2.02 -12.52 10.53
CA ALA A 258 1.56 -11.42 11.37
C ALA A 258 0.87 -11.93 12.64
N ASP A 259 -0.12 -12.82 12.50
CA ASP A 259 -0.82 -13.41 13.65
C ASP A 259 0.15 -14.14 14.59
N ASN A 260 1.08 -14.94 14.06
CA ASN A 260 2.07 -15.65 14.85
C ASN A 260 3.04 -14.73 15.60
N VAL A 261 3.36 -13.56 15.06
CA VAL A 261 4.22 -12.58 15.74
C VAL A 261 3.42 -11.88 16.84
N VAL A 262 2.15 -11.54 16.58
CA VAL A 262 1.27 -10.96 17.61
C VAL A 262 1.06 -11.93 18.77
N ASP A 263 0.74 -13.19 18.50
CA ASP A 263 0.58 -14.20 19.54
C ASP A 263 1.84 -14.35 20.42
N PHE A 264 3.02 -14.27 19.80
CA PHE A 264 4.29 -14.28 20.53
C PHE A 264 4.44 -13.02 21.39
N LEU A 265 4.21 -11.83 20.82
CA LEU A 265 4.36 -10.56 21.53
C LEU A 265 3.39 -10.44 22.71
N GLN A 266 2.14 -10.85 22.54
CA GLN A 266 1.13 -10.84 23.61
C GLN A 266 1.49 -11.79 24.75
N LYS A 267 2.04 -12.98 24.46
CA LYS A 267 2.56 -13.92 25.49
C LYS A 267 3.74 -13.34 26.26
N GLU A 268 4.53 -12.48 25.64
CA GLU A 268 5.64 -11.76 26.27
C GLU A 268 5.17 -10.45 26.96
N GLY A 269 3.85 -10.18 27.02
CA GLY A 269 3.27 -9.03 27.72
C GLY A 269 3.22 -7.72 26.95
N TYR A 270 3.50 -7.74 25.63
CA TYR A 270 3.40 -6.55 24.79
C TYR A 270 1.97 -6.31 24.32
N LYS A 271 1.55 -5.05 24.24
CA LYS A 271 0.30 -4.64 23.59
C LYS A 271 0.50 -4.60 22.08
N ALA A 272 0.14 -5.68 21.40
CA ALA A 272 0.31 -5.83 19.96
C ALA A 272 -0.98 -6.32 19.30
N ASP A 273 -1.24 -5.88 18.06
CA ASP A 273 -2.29 -6.43 17.20
C ASP A 273 -1.83 -6.46 15.74
N ALA A 274 -2.54 -7.26 14.91
CA ALA A 274 -2.20 -7.47 13.51
C ALA A 274 -3.23 -6.83 12.58
N ILE A 275 -2.74 -6.21 11.50
CA ILE A 275 -3.56 -5.73 10.40
C ILE A 275 -3.19 -6.44 9.09
N HIS A 276 -4.14 -7.19 8.52
CA HIS A 276 -3.96 -7.93 7.26
C HIS A 276 -5.31 -8.19 6.58
N GLY A 277 -5.26 -8.72 5.35
CA GLY A 277 -6.43 -8.86 4.48
C GLY A 277 -7.55 -9.76 5.00
N ASP A 278 -7.30 -10.64 5.99
CA ASP A 278 -8.32 -11.54 6.56
C ASP A 278 -9.10 -10.91 7.73
N LYS A 279 -8.63 -9.77 8.26
CA LYS A 279 -9.37 -8.99 9.26
C LYS A 279 -10.55 -8.27 8.59
N SER A 280 -11.71 -8.22 9.27
CA SER A 280 -12.85 -7.43 8.80
C SER A 280 -12.52 -5.95 8.73
N GLN A 281 -13.25 -5.19 7.91
CA GLN A 281 -12.99 -3.74 7.79
C GLN A 281 -13.20 -3.01 9.12
N ALA A 282 -14.22 -3.38 9.90
CA ALA A 282 -14.47 -2.80 11.22
C ALA A 282 -13.31 -3.08 12.18
N ALA A 283 -12.80 -4.33 12.21
CA ALA A 283 -11.64 -4.67 13.04
C ALA A 283 -10.38 -3.89 12.63
N ARG A 284 -10.15 -3.73 11.32
CA ARG A 284 -8.99 -2.96 10.82
C ARG A 284 -9.04 -1.50 11.23
N LEU A 285 -10.20 -0.86 11.13
CA LEU A 285 -10.40 0.54 11.56
C LEU A 285 -10.19 0.67 13.08
N GLN A 286 -10.75 -0.25 13.87
CA GLN A 286 -10.57 -0.24 15.32
C GLN A 286 -9.10 -0.40 15.73
N ILE A 287 -8.38 -1.37 15.13
CA ILE A 287 -6.95 -1.58 15.39
C ILE A 287 -6.12 -0.34 15.06
N LEU A 288 -6.44 0.34 13.95
CA LEU A 288 -5.77 1.58 13.56
C LEU A 288 -6.03 2.72 14.54
N GLU A 289 -7.25 2.84 15.00
CA GLU A 289 -7.64 3.83 16.01
C GLU A 289 -6.94 3.55 17.34
N ASP A 290 -6.93 2.29 17.79
CA ASP A 290 -6.24 1.87 19.00
C ASP A 290 -4.73 2.11 18.94
N PHE A 291 -4.11 1.91 17.77
CA PHE A 291 -2.71 2.22 17.56
C PHE A 291 -2.45 3.74 17.56
N LYS A 292 -3.28 4.54 16.90
CA LYS A 292 -3.20 6.02 16.94
C LYS A 292 -3.35 6.57 18.35
N ASN A 293 -4.27 5.99 19.13
CA ASN A 293 -4.54 6.37 20.51
C ASN A 293 -3.53 5.78 21.54
N LYS A 294 -2.49 5.06 21.05
CA LYS A 294 -1.45 4.41 21.89
C LYS A 294 -2.00 3.34 22.83
N ASN A 295 -3.18 2.78 22.55
CA ASN A 295 -3.72 1.61 23.23
C ASN A 295 -2.95 0.33 22.85
N ILE A 296 -2.35 0.33 21.67
CA ILE A 296 -1.47 -0.70 21.10
C ILE A 296 -0.08 -0.09 20.90
N ASP A 297 0.97 -0.75 21.41
CA ASP A 297 2.37 -0.29 21.28
C ASP A 297 3.02 -0.79 19.99
N ILE A 298 2.58 -1.95 19.47
CA ILE A 298 3.16 -2.61 18.30
C ILE A 298 2.06 -3.01 17.32
N LEU A 299 2.05 -2.41 16.14
CA LEU A 299 1.18 -2.81 15.05
C LEU A 299 1.94 -3.70 14.08
N VAL A 300 1.49 -4.95 13.93
CA VAL A 300 2.07 -5.91 12.98
C VAL A 300 1.26 -5.89 11.69
N ALA A 301 1.90 -5.58 10.57
CA ALA A 301 1.21 -5.37 9.30
C ALA A 301 1.80 -6.22 8.16
N THR A 302 0.95 -6.62 7.21
CA THR A 302 1.42 -7.07 5.89
C THR A 302 1.46 -5.90 4.92
N ASP A 303 2.27 -5.98 3.87
CA ASP A 303 2.42 -4.90 2.88
C ASP A 303 1.08 -4.42 2.31
N VAL A 304 0.22 -5.36 1.93
CA VAL A 304 -1.09 -5.05 1.34
C VAL A 304 -1.98 -4.28 2.31
N ALA A 305 -1.93 -4.63 3.59
CA ALA A 305 -2.78 -4.01 4.59
C ALA A 305 -2.25 -2.69 5.14
N SER A 306 -0.93 -2.49 5.11
CA SER A 306 -0.28 -1.25 5.55
C SER A 306 -0.26 -0.15 4.49
N ARG A 307 -0.51 -0.52 3.24
CA ARG A 307 -0.62 0.43 2.14
C ARG A 307 -1.93 1.21 2.25
N GLY A 308 -1.85 2.52 2.07
CA GLY A 308 -3.02 3.40 2.20
C GLY A 308 -3.46 3.67 3.63
N ILE A 309 -2.71 3.22 4.64
CA ILE A 309 -2.97 3.59 6.02
C ILE A 309 -2.25 4.90 6.34
N ASP A 310 -2.99 5.87 6.88
CA ASP A 310 -2.43 7.10 7.42
C ASP A 310 -1.83 6.84 8.82
N ILE A 311 -0.74 6.11 8.82
CA ILE A 311 0.17 5.99 9.96
C ILE A 311 1.49 6.60 9.50
N GLN A 312 1.73 7.80 9.94
CA GLN A 312 2.92 8.58 9.61
C GLN A 312 3.58 9.07 10.89
N GLN A 313 4.82 9.53 10.77
CA GLN A 313 5.60 10.05 11.91
C GLN A 313 5.82 9.03 13.03
N LEU A 314 5.94 7.77 12.66
CA LEU A 314 6.29 6.75 13.65
C LEU A 314 7.78 6.86 14.00
N PRO A 315 8.14 6.69 15.27
CA PRO A 315 9.54 6.68 15.66
C PRO A 315 10.27 5.43 15.16
N PHE A 316 9.54 4.29 15.01
CA PHE A 316 10.16 3.00 14.73
C PHE A 316 9.42 2.20 13.66
N VAL A 317 10.20 1.68 12.72
CA VAL A 317 9.76 0.69 11.73
C VAL A 317 10.65 -0.55 11.83
N ILE A 318 10.05 -1.74 11.90
CA ILE A 318 10.78 -3.01 11.90
C ILE A 318 10.37 -3.84 10.68
N ASN A 319 11.30 -4.12 9.78
CA ASN A 319 11.14 -5.13 8.73
C ASN A 319 11.49 -6.50 9.32
N TYR A 320 10.51 -7.18 9.93
CA TYR A 320 10.68 -8.54 10.45
C TYR A 320 10.96 -9.54 9.33
N ASP A 321 10.26 -9.40 8.21
CA ASP A 321 10.56 -10.07 6.94
C ASP A 321 10.94 -9.04 5.89
N ILE A 322 12.00 -9.35 5.14
CA ILE A 322 12.47 -8.48 4.05
C ILE A 322 11.54 -8.63 2.85
N PRO A 323 11.08 -7.52 2.26
CA PRO A 323 10.25 -7.58 1.07
C PRO A 323 11.05 -8.09 -0.14
N ASN A 324 10.38 -8.83 -1.02
CA ASN A 324 10.96 -9.35 -2.26
C ASN A 324 11.01 -8.31 -3.40
N ILE A 325 10.31 -7.18 -3.25
CA ILE A 325 10.30 -6.04 -4.16
C ILE A 325 10.99 -4.87 -3.46
N PRO A 326 12.12 -4.37 -3.96
CA PRO A 326 12.91 -3.33 -3.29
C PRO A 326 12.16 -2.03 -3.01
N GLU A 327 11.25 -1.61 -3.90
CA GLU A 327 10.44 -0.40 -3.75
C GLU A 327 9.53 -0.48 -2.50
N ILE A 328 9.07 -1.68 -2.14
CA ILE A 328 8.26 -1.88 -0.93
C ILE A 328 9.06 -1.52 0.33
N TYR A 329 10.35 -1.81 0.35
CA TYR A 329 11.22 -1.41 1.46
C TYR A 329 11.18 0.10 1.68
N VAL A 330 11.32 0.88 0.61
CA VAL A 330 11.27 2.36 0.67
C VAL A 330 9.90 2.84 1.19
N HIS A 331 8.81 2.23 0.74
CA HIS A 331 7.46 2.54 1.22
C HIS A 331 7.25 2.20 2.70
N ARG A 332 7.87 1.10 3.20
CA ARG A 332 7.79 0.70 4.61
C ARG A 332 8.54 1.69 5.50
N ILE A 333 9.82 1.95 5.20
CA ILE A 333 10.63 2.86 6.02
C ILE A 333 10.15 4.31 5.92
N GLY A 334 9.53 4.69 4.81
CA GLY A 334 8.87 5.99 4.68
C GLY A 334 7.67 6.21 5.62
N ARG A 335 7.34 5.31 6.54
CA ARG A 335 6.39 5.53 7.65
C ARG A 335 7.05 6.20 8.86
N THR A 336 8.38 6.30 8.88
CA THR A 336 9.16 7.00 9.90
C THR A 336 9.97 8.15 9.27
N GLY A 337 10.59 9.00 10.10
CA GLY A 337 11.51 10.05 9.66
C GLY A 337 10.88 11.16 8.81
N ARG A 338 9.66 11.62 9.14
CA ARG A 338 8.91 12.66 8.41
C ARG A 338 8.79 13.94 9.21
N ALA A 339 8.53 15.05 8.51
CA ALA A 339 8.27 16.38 9.08
C ALA A 339 9.41 16.90 9.99
N GLY A 340 10.65 16.51 9.70
CA GLY A 340 11.83 16.94 10.48
C GLY A 340 12.15 16.04 11.69
N GLU A 341 11.28 15.05 12.01
CA GLU A 341 11.53 14.09 13.09
C GLU A 341 12.50 12.99 12.63
N GLU A 342 13.36 12.55 13.54
CA GLU A 342 14.25 11.41 13.30
C GLU A 342 13.46 10.08 13.39
N GLY A 343 13.79 9.14 12.51
CA GLY A 343 13.19 7.82 12.47
C GLY A 343 14.22 6.69 12.49
N LEU A 344 13.85 5.55 13.10
CA LEU A 344 14.69 4.36 13.12
C LEU A 344 14.01 3.21 12.37
N ALA A 345 14.68 2.70 11.33
CA ALA A 345 14.28 1.53 10.57
C ALA A 345 15.23 0.36 10.84
N LEU A 346 14.69 -0.72 11.40
CA LEU A 346 15.44 -1.94 11.70
C LEU A 346 15.00 -3.05 10.76
N SER A 347 15.95 -3.84 10.23
CA SER A 347 15.68 -4.92 9.30
C SER A 347 16.29 -6.23 9.78
N PHE A 348 15.49 -7.30 9.86
CA PHE A 348 15.93 -8.63 10.25
C PHE A 348 16.14 -9.47 9.00
N VAL A 349 17.38 -9.56 8.55
CA VAL A 349 17.75 -10.21 7.29
C VAL A 349 18.04 -11.68 7.53
N GLY A 350 17.14 -12.53 7.08
CA GLY A 350 17.35 -13.99 7.05
C GLY A 350 18.33 -14.39 5.97
N ARG A 351 18.93 -15.58 6.12
CA ARG A 351 19.88 -16.10 5.13
C ARG A 351 19.25 -16.28 3.75
N ASP A 352 18.01 -16.72 3.71
CA ASP A 352 17.19 -16.87 2.51
C ASP A 352 16.75 -15.52 1.89
N GLU A 353 16.86 -14.43 2.64
CA GLU A 353 16.49 -13.08 2.22
C GLU A 353 17.68 -12.23 1.72
N LYS A 354 18.90 -12.78 1.74
CA LYS A 354 20.14 -12.08 1.38
C LYS A 354 20.08 -11.41 0.00
N ASN A 355 19.51 -12.09 -0.99
CA ASN A 355 19.42 -11.57 -2.35
C ASN A 355 18.44 -10.36 -2.40
N TYR A 356 17.28 -10.46 -1.75
CA TYR A 356 16.33 -9.36 -1.66
C TYR A 356 16.95 -8.14 -0.97
N TRP A 357 17.75 -8.37 0.08
CA TRP A 357 18.46 -7.32 0.79
C TRP A 357 19.48 -6.62 -0.10
N HIS A 358 20.24 -7.35 -0.88
CA HIS A 358 21.20 -6.79 -1.83
C HIS A 358 20.51 -5.93 -2.91
N ASP A 359 19.37 -6.37 -3.43
CA ASP A 359 18.58 -5.61 -4.41
C ASP A 359 18.04 -4.31 -3.80
N ILE A 360 17.67 -4.32 -2.52
CA ILE A 360 17.27 -3.12 -1.77
C ILE A 360 18.43 -2.14 -1.66
N GLU A 361 19.60 -2.58 -1.18
CA GLU A 361 20.80 -1.71 -1.06
C GLU A 361 21.20 -1.11 -2.42
N LYS A 362 21.07 -1.88 -3.49
CA LYS A 362 21.30 -1.40 -4.86
C LYS A 362 20.31 -0.32 -5.29
N LEU A 363 19.02 -0.49 -4.98
CA LEU A 363 17.97 0.49 -5.29
C LEU A 363 18.21 1.80 -4.55
N ILE A 364 18.45 1.72 -3.24
CA ILE A 364 18.64 2.92 -2.39
C ILE A 364 20.03 3.52 -2.50
N ARG A 365 20.95 2.84 -3.21
CA ARG A 365 22.37 3.22 -3.38
C ARG A 365 23.11 3.47 -2.05
N LEU A 366 22.74 2.71 -1.03
CA LEU A 366 23.30 2.81 0.32
C LEU A 366 23.56 1.43 0.88
N GLN A 367 24.78 1.20 1.42
CA GLN A 367 25.04 0.03 2.25
C GLN A 367 24.58 0.30 3.67
N ILE A 368 23.62 -0.50 4.14
CA ILE A 368 23.07 -0.31 5.46
C ILE A 368 23.95 -0.98 6.52
N LYS A 369 24.20 -0.25 7.61
CA LYS A 369 25.09 -0.72 8.68
C LYS A 369 24.56 -2.00 9.34
N VAL A 370 25.36 -3.06 9.29
CA VAL A 370 25.09 -4.31 10.04
C VAL A 370 25.38 -4.08 11.52
N VAL A 371 24.45 -4.42 12.38
CA VAL A 371 24.63 -4.37 13.84
C VAL A 371 25.51 -5.54 14.25
N LYS A 372 26.69 -5.23 14.79
CA LYS A 372 27.69 -6.23 15.21
C LYS A 372 27.34 -6.90 16.55
N ASP A 373 26.74 -6.13 17.44
CA ASP A 373 26.27 -6.62 18.76
C ASP A 373 24.88 -7.24 18.59
N ASN A 374 24.85 -8.41 17.93
CA ASN A 374 23.66 -9.21 17.69
C ASN A 374 23.79 -10.54 18.45
N PRO A 375 22.96 -10.79 19.48
CA PRO A 375 23.05 -12.03 20.25
C PRO A 375 22.59 -13.28 19.46
N PHE A 376 21.99 -13.11 18.29
CA PHE A 376 21.46 -14.17 17.44
C PHE A 376 21.96 -14.04 15.99
N PRO A 377 23.30 -13.99 15.74
CA PRO A 377 23.84 -13.80 14.39
C PRO A 377 23.61 -15.04 13.51
N TRP A 378 23.80 -14.91 12.20
CA TRP A 378 23.87 -16.04 11.32
C TRP A 378 24.89 -17.07 11.84
N ARG A 379 24.49 -18.32 11.90
CA ARG A 379 25.39 -19.42 12.27
C ARG A 379 26.32 -19.72 11.11
N GLU A 380 27.59 -19.93 11.37
CA GLU A 380 28.48 -20.41 10.34
C GLU A 380 28.00 -21.80 9.83
N PRO A 381 28.05 -22.05 8.50
CA PRO A 381 27.67 -23.36 7.98
C PRO A 381 28.54 -24.42 8.64
N ASN A 382 27.92 -25.35 9.35
CA ASN A 382 28.67 -26.47 9.92
C ASN A 382 29.35 -27.28 8.78
N PRO A 383 30.68 -27.23 8.65
CA PRO A 383 31.39 -27.89 7.55
C PRO A 383 31.20 -29.43 7.56
N ASN A 384 30.75 -29.99 8.69
CA ASN A 384 30.52 -31.42 8.87
C ASN A 384 29.07 -31.85 8.54
N ALA A 385 28.12 -30.95 8.38
CA ALA A 385 26.73 -31.30 8.06
C ALA A 385 26.57 -32.05 6.72
N LYS A 386 27.48 -31.83 5.77
CA LYS A 386 27.50 -32.59 4.51
C LYS A 386 28.07 -34.02 4.65
N LYS A 387 28.82 -34.36 5.72
CA LYS A 387 29.35 -35.71 5.98
C LYS A 387 28.31 -36.63 6.58
N ASP A 388 27.39 -36.11 7.41
CA ASP A 388 26.36 -36.94 8.05
C ASP A 388 25.28 -37.44 7.08
N PHE A 389 24.96 -36.69 6.05
CA PHE A 389 24.05 -37.14 4.98
C PHE A 389 24.70 -38.22 4.06
N ARG A 390 26.01 -38.18 3.87
CA ARG A 390 26.74 -39.23 3.09
C ARG A 390 26.92 -40.53 3.86
N ASN A 391 26.99 -40.49 5.19
CA ASN A 391 27.16 -41.69 6.01
C ASN A 391 25.83 -42.41 6.29
N LYS A 392 24.70 -41.71 6.37
CA LYS A 392 23.37 -42.33 6.48
C LYS A 392 22.92 -43.04 5.20
N GLY A 393 23.46 -42.70 4.03
CA GLY A 393 23.20 -43.36 2.75
C GLY A 393 24.05 -44.63 2.52
N LYS A 394 25.15 -44.83 3.28
CA LYS A 394 26.02 -46.04 3.12
C LYS A 394 25.70 -47.16 4.10
N SER A 395 24.97 -46.91 5.19
CA SER A 395 24.57 -47.95 6.15
C SER A 395 23.23 -48.65 5.83
N ALA A 396 22.52 -48.22 4.77
CA ALA A 396 21.27 -48.85 4.36
C ALA A 396 21.39 -49.82 3.17
N SER A 397 22.60 -50.05 2.63
CA SER A 397 22.80 -50.89 1.43
C SER A 397 23.55 -52.23 1.67
N VAL A 398 23.74 -52.67 2.93
CA VAL A 398 24.42 -53.94 3.25
C VAL A 398 23.53 -54.80 4.15
N ASN A 399 22.33 -55.14 3.72
CA ASN A 399 21.59 -56.30 4.22
C ASN A 399 20.37 -56.57 3.33
N ASN A 400 20.58 -57.19 2.17
CA ASN A 400 19.58 -58.04 1.54
C ASN A 400 20.21 -58.77 0.33
N SER A 401 21.09 -59.71 0.62
CA SER A 401 21.41 -60.80 -0.33
C SER A 401 21.36 -62.09 0.48
N ASN A 402 20.19 -62.73 0.51
CA ASN A 402 20.01 -64.16 0.54
C ASN A 402 18.55 -64.49 0.91
N LYS A 403 17.77 -64.84 -0.11
CA LYS A 403 16.90 -66.03 -0.13
C LYS A 403 16.29 -66.16 -1.53
N LYS A 404 16.81 -67.16 -2.21
CA LYS A 404 16.26 -67.71 -3.45
C LYS A 404 15.11 -68.66 -3.15
N ASN A 405 14.27 -68.75 -4.19
CA ASN A 405 13.41 -69.88 -4.61
C ASN A 405 12.02 -69.98 -3.94
N SER A 406 10.93 -69.90 -4.64
CA SER A 406 10.45 -70.89 -5.63
C SER A 406 8.97 -70.63 -5.97
N SER A 407 8.64 -70.91 -7.22
CA SER A 407 7.36 -71.40 -7.76
C SER A 407 6.21 -70.40 -7.86
N SER A 408 5.82 -70.06 -8.99
CA SER A 408 5.14 -70.70 -10.13
C SER A 408 3.72 -70.22 -10.33
N ARG A 409 3.52 -69.75 -11.54
CA ARG A 409 2.33 -69.90 -12.40
C ARG A 409 1.02 -69.13 -12.19
N LYS A 410 0.79 -68.45 -13.28
CA LYS A 410 -0.39 -68.37 -14.16
C LYS A 410 -1.42 -67.27 -13.85
N SER A 411 -1.54 -66.41 -14.86
CA SER A 411 -2.64 -66.16 -15.83
C SER A 411 -3.84 -65.41 -15.22
N ASP A 412 -4.46 -64.46 -15.78
CA ASP A 412 -4.84 -64.07 -17.12
C ASP A 412 -5.45 -62.68 -17.11
N ALA A 413 -5.18 -61.95 -18.16
CA ALA A 413 -6.07 -61.11 -18.97
C ALA A 413 -7.31 -60.47 -18.35
N SER A 414 -7.47 -59.16 -18.45
CA SER A 414 -8.32 -58.53 -19.44
C SER A 414 -8.57 -57.03 -19.11
N LYS A 415 -8.19 -56.22 -20.03
CA LYS A 415 -8.99 -55.26 -20.82
C LYS A 415 -9.81 -54.18 -20.12
N LYS A 416 -9.48 -52.95 -20.52
CA LYS A 416 -10.36 -51.81 -20.95
C LYS A 416 -11.12 -51.09 -19.83
N ASN A 417 -11.09 -49.75 -19.69
CA ASN A 417 -11.46 -48.76 -20.67
C ASN A 417 -11.19 -47.35 -20.16
N LYS A 418 -10.90 -46.52 -21.09
CA LYS A 418 -10.97 -45.05 -21.13
C LYS A 418 -12.20 -44.44 -20.39
N LYS A 419 -12.01 -43.27 -19.75
CA LYS A 419 -12.78 -42.08 -20.11
C LYS A 419 -12.14 -40.81 -19.55
N ARG A 420 -11.79 -39.92 -20.45
CA ARG A 420 -11.70 -38.47 -20.37
C ARG A 420 -13.05 -37.91 -19.86
N TRP A 421 -13.03 -36.80 -19.19
CA TRP A 421 -13.87 -35.60 -19.36
C TRP A 421 -13.33 -34.53 -18.45
N TYR A 422 -13.08 -33.47 -19.03
CA TYR A 422 -13.20 -32.00 -19.02
C TYR A 422 -12.54 -31.30 -17.84
#